data_105e0023dddc5c067e0e5ce538ac8795
#
_entry.id   105e0023dddc5c067e0e5ce538ac8795
#
_cell.length_a   1.000
_cell.length_b   1.000
_cell.length_c   1.000
_cell.angle_alpha   90.00
_cell.angle_beta   90.00
_cell.angle_gamma   90.00
#
_symmetry.space_group_name_H-M   'P 1'
#
loop_
_entity.id
_entity.type
_entity.pdbx_description
1 polymer ?
#
loop_
_entity_poly.entity_id
_entity_poly.type
_entity_poly.pdbx_seq_one_letter_code
_entity_poly.pdbx_strand_id
1 'polypeptide(L)'
;DGYNSYNIEIVNKEILYCVATFVNFQYLLRAASISNQLKGFNKTVGNFWRVIDGEKNIDVKINFNNFNNNYDVYLLNKHFSIKSNWKIGYPLFSAIIDNKLHYFAINRDGPKFKINHKGGIMDLIVLSNRHSELNKIMIPRKEEDKSKLLLAPMPGLLVSLLVKEGQVIDENEPLAIIEAMKMENIIKSEKKVTIKKINCKE
;
A
#
# COMPACT_ATOMS: atom_id res chain seq x y z
N ASP A 1 -17.66 1.54 -19.86
CA ASP A 1 -17.37 0.16 -19.43
C ASP A 1 -15.98 0.14 -18.84
N GLY A 2 -15.91 0.24 -17.49
CA GLY A 2 -14.64 0.23 -16.75
C GLY A 2 -14.00 -1.16 -16.80
N TYR A 3 -12.68 -1.17 -16.76
CA TYR A 3 -11.86 -2.37 -16.65
C TYR A 3 -12.26 -3.14 -15.38
N ASN A 4 -13.06 -4.18 -15.50
CA ASN A 4 -13.35 -5.08 -14.40
C ASN A 4 -12.08 -5.85 -14.07
N SER A 5 -11.54 -5.65 -12.87
CA SER A 5 -10.43 -6.44 -12.34
C SER A 5 -10.77 -7.93 -12.51
N TYR A 6 -10.00 -8.59 -13.40
CA TYR A 6 -10.18 -10.01 -13.66
C TYR A 6 -10.10 -10.79 -12.35
N ASN A 7 -11.01 -11.75 -12.21
CA ASN A 7 -11.07 -12.66 -11.09
C ASN A 7 -9.68 -13.23 -10.79
N ILE A 8 -9.20 -12.97 -9.58
CA ILE A 8 -7.94 -13.47 -9.02
C ILE A 8 -7.90 -15.02 -8.98
N GLU A 9 -9.01 -15.69 -9.24
CA GLU A 9 -9.12 -17.16 -9.32
C GLU A 9 -8.24 -17.80 -10.41
N ILE A 10 -7.88 -17.05 -11.46
CA ILE A 10 -6.99 -17.54 -12.54
C ILE A 10 -5.52 -17.47 -12.15
N VAL A 11 -5.18 -16.68 -11.15
CA VAL A 11 -3.81 -16.50 -10.68
C VAL A 11 -3.58 -17.39 -9.47
N ASN A 12 -2.56 -18.25 -9.54
CA ASN A 12 -2.15 -19.02 -8.38
C ASN A 12 -1.67 -18.07 -7.27
N LYS A 13 -2.53 -17.80 -6.27
CA LYS A 13 -2.26 -16.89 -5.15
C LYS A 13 -1.00 -17.27 -4.39
N GLU A 14 -0.69 -18.56 -4.31
CA GLU A 14 0.48 -19.07 -3.61
C GLU A 14 1.77 -18.55 -4.25
N ILE A 15 1.83 -18.47 -5.58
CA ILE A 15 2.98 -17.88 -6.29
C ILE A 15 3.15 -16.41 -5.90
N LEU A 16 2.04 -15.64 -5.76
CA LEU A 16 2.11 -14.24 -5.36
C LEU A 16 2.62 -14.06 -3.93
N TYR A 17 2.22 -14.94 -3.02
CA TYR A 17 2.74 -14.94 -1.63
C TYR A 17 4.25 -15.22 -1.60
N CYS A 18 4.71 -16.20 -2.39
CA CYS A 18 6.12 -16.51 -2.52
C CYS A 18 6.92 -15.35 -3.10
N VAL A 19 6.41 -14.70 -4.15
CA VAL A 19 7.06 -13.54 -4.81
C VAL A 19 7.11 -12.34 -3.87
N ALA A 20 6.02 -12.01 -3.16
CA ALA A 20 6.01 -10.92 -2.17
C ALA A 20 7.07 -11.15 -1.08
N THR A 21 7.15 -12.38 -0.56
CA THR A 21 8.14 -12.74 0.46
C THR A 21 9.56 -12.66 -0.08
N PHE A 22 9.81 -13.18 -1.30
CA PHE A 22 11.12 -13.11 -1.95
C PHE A 22 11.57 -11.66 -2.13
N VAL A 23 10.73 -10.80 -2.70
CA VAL A 23 11.07 -9.39 -2.93
C VAL A 23 11.33 -8.67 -1.61
N ASN A 24 10.49 -8.89 -0.58
CA ASN A 24 10.74 -8.34 0.75
C ASN A 24 12.08 -8.80 1.33
N PHE A 25 12.41 -10.07 1.17
CA PHE A 25 13.67 -10.65 1.63
C PHE A 25 14.87 -10.00 0.92
N GLN A 26 14.80 -9.78 -0.40
CA GLN A 26 15.85 -9.08 -1.16
C GLN A 26 16.07 -7.63 -0.67
N TYR A 27 14.99 -6.89 -0.39
CA TYR A 27 15.12 -5.54 0.17
C TYR A 27 15.81 -5.54 1.53
N LEU A 28 15.51 -6.52 2.36
CA LEU A 28 16.12 -6.63 3.69
C LEU A 28 17.57 -7.10 3.63
N LEU A 29 17.90 -8.02 2.72
CA LEU A 29 19.29 -8.40 2.46
C LEU A 29 20.11 -7.19 2.01
N ARG A 30 19.58 -6.38 1.08
CA ARG A 30 20.23 -5.14 0.68
C ARG A 30 20.43 -4.19 1.87
N ALA A 31 19.39 -4.00 2.69
CA ALA A 31 19.49 -3.15 3.87
C ALA A 31 20.50 -3.68 4.90
N ALA A 32 20.67 -4.99 4.99
CA ALA A 32 21.66 -5.62 5.87
C ALA A 32 23.12 -5.54 5.30
N SER A 33 23.26 -5.42 3.98
CA SER A 33 24.57 -5.35 3.31
C SER A 33 25.16 -3.94 3.23
N ILE A 34 24.43 -2.88 3.68
CA ILE A 34 24.93 -1.51 3.66
C ILE A 34 26.11 -1.39 4.63
N SER A 35 27.24 -0.89 4.16
CA SER A 35 28.44 -0.61 4.96
C SER A 35 28.21 0.57 5.90
N ASN A 36 29.07 0.71 6.92
CA ASN A 36 29.05 1.78 7.92
C ASN A 36 27.81 1.79 8.84
N GLN A 37 27.26 0.62 9.13
CA GLN A 37 26.32 0.46 10.25
C GLN A 37 27.00 0.68 11.59
N LEU A 38 26.22 0.88 12.66
CA LEU A 38 26.77 1.04 14.01
C LEU A 38 27.74 -0.11 14.34
N LYS A 39 28.90 0.26 14.88
CA LYS A 39 29.93 -0.70 15.27
C LYS A 39 29.36 -1.73 16.25
N GLY A 40 29.50 -3.02 15.89
CA GLY A 40 28.96 -4.14 16.69
C GLY A 40 27.52 -4.52 16.40
N PHE A 41 26.81 -3.82 15.49
CA PHE A 41 25.46 -4.17 15.06
C PHE A 41 25.49 -4.85 13.70
N ASN A 42 25.27 -6.18 13.68
CA ASN A 42 25.08 -6.94 12.46
C ASN A 42 23.59 -7.22 12.28
N LYS A 43 22.99 -6.59 11.28
CA LYS A 43 21.59 -6.83 10.93
C LYS A 43 21.45 -8.20 10.27
N THR A 44 20.81 -9.13 10.95
CA THR A 44 20.45 -10.45 10.40
C THR A 44 19.04 -10.41 9.83
N VAL A 45 18.85 -11.06 8.68
CA VAL A 45 17.53 -11.19 8.04
C VAL A 45 16.97 -12.55 8.37
N GLY A 46 15.83 -12.59 9.04
CA GLY A 46 15.15 -13.82 9.40
C GLY A 46 14.54 -14.51 8.17
N ASN A 47 14.33 -15.81 8.27
CA ASN A 47 13.79 -16.64 7.20
C ASN A 47 12.28 -16.88 7.28
N PHE A 48 11.64 -16.48 8.38
CA PHE A 48 10.20 -16.68 8.63
C PHE A 48 9.43 -15.39 8.48
N TRP A 49 8.41 -15.44 7.67
CA TRP A 49 7.57 -14.31 7.30
C TRP A 49 6.10 -14.67 7.38
N ARG A 50 5.27 -13.67 7.60
CA ARG A 50 3.83 -13.78 7.53
C ARG A 50 3.31 -12.88 6.43
N VAL A 51 2.61 -13.47 5.47
CA VAL A 51 1.90 -12.76 4.41
C VAL A 51 0.44 -12.62 4.82
N ILE A 52 -0.06 -11.41 4.76
CA ILE A 52 -1.45 -11.07 5.08
C ILE A 52 -2.16 -10.75 3.76
N ASP A 53 -3.23 -11.50 3.47
CA ASP A 53 -4.13 -11.34 2.33
C ASP A 53 -5.54 -11.08 2.87
N GLY A 54 -5.92 -9.80 3.02
CA GLY A 54 -7.13 -9.44 3.72
C GLY A 54 -7.14 -9.93 5.16
N GLU A 55 -8.03 -10.86 5.49
CA GLU A 55 -8.13 -11.47 6.82
C GLU A 55 -7.26 -12.74 6.99
N LYS A 56 -6.70 -13.26 5.88
CA LYS A 56 -5.91 -14.49 5.91
C LYS A 56 -4.46 -14.20 6.26
N ASN A 57 -3.94 -14.99 7.18
CA ASN A 57 -2.55 -14.97 7.59
C ASN A 57 -1.87 -16.25 7.10
N ILE A 58 -0.82 -16.13 6.31
CA ILE A 58 -0.11 -17.23 5.68
C ILE A 58 1.34 -17.18 6.14
N ASP A 59 1.81 -18.25 6.78
CA ASP A 59 3.21 -18.37 7.19
C ASP A 59 4.06 -18.88 6.03
N VAL A 60 5.17 -18.18 5.78
CA VAL A 60 6.08 -18.45 4.68
C VAL A 60 7.50 -18.51 5.21
N LYS A 61 8.24 -19.57 4.85
CA LYS A 61 9.66 -19.71 5.14
C LYS A 61 10.44 -19.61 3.84
N ILE A 62 11.51 -18.79 3.82
CA ILE A 62 12.40 -18.64 2.68
C ILE A 62 13.82 -18.98 3.06
N ASN A 63 14.50 -19.81 2.26
CA ASN A 63 15.90 -20.17 2.44
C ASN A 63 16.65 -19.96 1.11
N PHE A 64 17.90 -19.53 1.19
CA PHE A 64 18.78 -19.53 0.03
C PHE A 64 19.43 -20.90 -0.10
N ASN A 65 19.32 -21.49 -1.29
CA ASN A 65 19.92 -22.78 -1.62
C ASN A 65 21.20 -22.57 -2.42
N ASN A 66 22.36 -22.75 -1.76
CA ASN A 66 23.67 -22.54 -2.36
C ASN A 66 23.96 -23.52 -3.52
N PHE A 67 23.41 -24.73 -3.50
CA PHE A 67 23.68 -25.74 -4.53
C PHE A 67 23.11 -25.37 -5.89
N ASN A 68 21.88 -24.85 -5.90
CA ASN A 68 21.16 -24.52 -7.14
C ASN A 68 21.14 -23.02 -7.44
N ASN A 69 21.73 -22.20 -6.58
CA ASN A 69 21.66 -20.74 -6.63
C ASN A 69 20.22 -20.22 -6.75
N ASN A 70 19.29 -20.87 -6.03
CA ASN A 70 17.87 -20.58 -6.01
C ASN A 70 17.43 -20.24 -4.59
N TYR A 71 16.23 -19.68 -4.49
CA TYR A 71 15.54 -19.51 -3.19
C TYR A 71 14.44 -20.55 -3.08
N ASP A 72 14.49 -21.32 -2.01
CA ASP A 72 13.47 -22.30 -1.65
C ASP A 72 12.45 -21.63 -0.73
N VAL A 73 11.21 -21.55 -1.16
CA VAL A 73 10.10 -20.95 -0.42
C VAL A 73 9.12 -22.04 -0.01
N TYR A 74 8.87 -22.15 1.27
CA TYR A 74 7.94 -23.11 1.87
C TYR A 74 6.70 -22.37 2.32
N LEU A 75 5.56 -22.78 1.79
CA LEU A 75 4.26 -22.20 2.04
C LEU A 75 3.29 -23.33 2.41
N LEU A 76 2.76 -23.33 3.64
CA LEU A 76 1.95 -24.45 4.13
C LEU A 76 2.72 -25.79 3.96
N ASN A 77 2.15 -26.71 3.18
CA ASN A 77 2.79 -27.99 2.86
C ASN A 77 3.38 -28.02 1.44
N LYS A 78 3.55 -26.88 0.79
CA LYS A 78 4.09 -26.77 -0.57
C LYS A 78 5.47 -26.13 -0.56
N HIS A 79 6.28 -26.53 -1.55
CA HIS A 79 7.61 -26.02 -1.79
C HIS A 79 7.65 -25.39 -3.18
N PHE A 80 8.23 -24.19 -3.28
CA PHE A 80 8.44 -23.46 -4.53
C PHE A 80 9.92 -23.10 -4.65
N SER A 81 10.50 -23.37 -5.81
CA SER A 81 11.87 -22.95 -6.11
C SER A 81 11.83 -21.69 -6.97
N ILE A 82 12.45 -20.60 -6.48
CA ILE A 82 12.48 -19.31 -7.16
C ILE A 82 13.90 -18.99 -7.59
N LYS A 83 14.09 -18.81 -8.90
CA LYS A 83 15.31 -18.29 -9.48
C LYS A 83 15.05 -16.99 -10.20
N SER A 84 15.76 -15.93 -9.81
CA SER A 84 15.58 -14.60 -10.41
C SER A 84 16.90 -13.86 -10.48
N ASN A 85 17.14 -13.19 -11.61
CA ASN A 85 18.25 -12.26 -11.81
C ASN A 85 17.81 -10.79 -11.58
N TRP A 86 16.60 -10.59 -11.03
CA TRP A 86 16.06 -9.27 -10.79
C TRP A 86 16.89 -8.50 -9.75
N LYS A 87 17.11 -7.23 -10.03
CA LYS A 87 17.78 -6.30 -9.11
C LYS A 87 16.80 -5.24 -8.65
N ILE A 88 16.94 -4.84 -7.40
CA ILE A 88 16.12 -3.76 -6.80
C ILE A 88 16.29 -2.49 -7.64
N GLY A 89 15.16 -1.91 -8.06
CA GLY A 89 15.09 -0.73 -8.92
C GLY A 89 14.61 -1.04 -10.35
N TYR A 90 14.62 -2.31 -10.78
CA TYR A 90 14.03 -2.65 -12.07
C TYR A 90 12.50 -2.70 -11.97
N PRO A 91 11.78 -2.08 -12.93
CA PRO A 91 10.33 -1.94 -12.88
C PRO A 91 9.58 -3.27 -13.05
N LEU A 92 10.18 -4.22 -13.76
CA LEU A 92 9.60 -5.53 -14.02
C LEU A 92 10.38 -6.61 -13.26
N PHE A 93 9.67 -7.34 -12.41
CA PHE A 93 10.19 -8.51 -11.74
C PHE A 93 9.98 -9.74 -12.63
N SER A 94 11.04 -10.47 -12.93
CA SER A 94 10.97 -11.75 -13.64
C SER A 94 11.61 -12.85 -12.80
N ALA A 95 10.96 -13.99 -12.75
CA ALA A 95 11.47 -15.16 -12.03
C ALA A 95 11.04 -16.45 -12.71
N ILE A 96 11.91 -17.45 -12.62
CA ILE A 96 11.59 -18.84 -12.92
C ILE A 96 11.10 -19.46 -11.61
N ILE A 97 9.85 -19.89 -11.58
CA ILE A 97 9.21 -20.54 -10.45
C ILE A 97 8.76 -21.90 -10.92
N ASP A 98 9.25 -22.98 -10.29
CA ASP A 98 8.99 -24.35 -10.66
C ASP A 98 9.16 -24.61 -12.17
N ASN A 99 10.30 -24.17 -12.71
CA ASN A 99 10.69 -24.27 -14.14
C ASN A 99 9.79 -23.48 -15.13
N LYS A 100 8.93 -22.59 -14.65
CA LYS A 100 8.10 -21.70 -15.49
C LYS A 100 8.52 -20.25 -15.30
N LEU A 101 8.69 -19.53 -16.40
CA LEU A 101 9.01 -18.11 -16.41
C LEU A 101 7.75 -17.29 -16.15
N HIS A 102 7.84 -16.39 -15.16
CA HIS A 102 6.76 -15.49 -14.77
C HIS A 102 7.27 -14.04 -14.75
N TYR A 103 6.37 -13.12 -15.08
CA TYR A 103 6.61 -11.67 -15.03
C TYR A 103 5.59 -11.03 -14.09
N PHE A 104 6.07 -10.10 -13.27
CA PHE A 104 5.24 -9.39 -12.29
C PHE A 104 5.59 -7.90 -12.32
N ALA A 105 4.57 -7.05 -12.26
CA ALA A 105 4.75 -5.66 -11.89
C ALA A 105 4.50 -5.52 -10.39
N ILE A 106 5.50 -5.05 -9.65
CA ILE A 106 5.47 -4.99 -8.19
C ILE A 106 5.66 -3.55 -7.76
N ASN A 107 4.68 -3.04 -7.04
CA ASN A 107 4.77 -1.78 -6.31
C ASN A 107 4.87 -2.09 -4.81
N ARG A 108 5.86 -1.48 -4.15
CA ARG A 108 6.11 -1.69 -2.72
C ARG A 108 6.00 -0.36 -1.96
N ASP A 109 5.20 -0.35 -0.91
CA ASP A 109 5.13 0.74 0.06
C ASP A 109 5.34 0.17 1.47
N GLY A 110 6.57 0.30 1.97
CA GLY A 110 6.98 -0.31 3.23
C GLY A 110 6.75 -1.83 3.23
N PRO A 111 5.88 -2.36 4.12
CA PRO A 111 5.53 -3.78 4.18
C PRO A 111 4.41 -4.17 3.21
N LYS A 112 3.77 -3.19 2.54
CA LYS A 112 2.68 -3.41 1.60
C LYS A 112 3.21 -3.66 0.21
N PHE A 113 2.64 -4.64 -0.47
CA PHE A 113 2.98 -5.03 -1.83
C PHE A 113 1.72 -5.06 -2.68
N LYS A 114 1.75 -4.33 -3.78
CA LYS A 114 0.74 -4.41 -4.83
C LYS A 114 1.37 -5.15 -6.00
N ILE A 115 0.92 -6.37 -6.25
CA ILE A 115 1.48 -7.25 -7.28
C ILE A 115 0.47 -7.43 -8.38
N ASN A 116 0.90 -7.13 -9.61
CA ASN A 116 0.11 -7.38 -10.82
C ASN A 116 0.75 -8.56 -11.57
N HIS A 117 -0.04 -9.58 -11.86
CA HIS A 117 0.36 -10.75 -12.61
C HIS A 117 -0.79 -11.24 -13.48
N LYS A 118 -0.55 -11.42 -14.79
CA LYS A 118 -1.54 -11.89 -15.76
C LYS A 118 -2.88 -11.15 -15.71
N GLY A 119 -2.84 -9.83 -15.50
CA GLY A 119 -4.04 -8.99 -15.42
C GLY A 119 -4.76 -8.98 -14.06
N GLY A 120 -4.36 -9.85 -13.12
CA GLY A 120 -4.85 -9.81 -11.74
C GLY A 120 -3.99 -8.92 -10.86
N ILE A 121 -4.61 -8.16 -9.96
CA ILE A 121 -3.94 -7.30 -8.98
C ILE A 121 -4.22 -7.85 -7.59
N MET A 122 -3.17 -7.94 -6.76
CA MET A 122 -3.28 -8.39 -5.39
C MET A 122 -2.51 -7.47 -4.45
N ASP A 123 -3.18 -7.06 -3.38
CA ASP A 123 -2.58 -6.28 -2.31
C ASP A 123 -2.23 -7.20 -1.14
N LEU A 124 -0.95 -7.23 -0.77
CA LEU A 124 -0.41 -8.11 0.26
C LEU A 124 0.39 -7.30 1.27
N ILE A 125 0.45 -7.79 2.51
CA ILE A 125 1.34 -7.23 3.53
C ILE A 125 2.29 -8.34 3.98
N VAL A 126 3.61 -8.06 3.96
CA VAL A 126 4.63 -9.03 4.39
C VAL A 126 5.29 -8.53 5.66
N LEU A 127 5.11 -9.27 6.74
CA LEU A 127 5.60 -8.92 8.07
C LEU A 127 6.47 -10.03 8.66
N SER A 128 7.39 -9.69 9.54
CA SER A 128 8.01 -10.68 10.44
C SER A 128 6.99 -11.14 11.48
N ASN A 129 7.23 -12.28 12.12
CA ASN A 129 6.32 -12.81 13.15
C ASN A 129 6.04 -11.77 14.23
N ARG A 130 7.09 -11.09 14.74
CA ARG A 130 6.95 -10.04 15.75
C ARG A 130 6.08 -8.87 15.25
N HIS A 131 6.33 -8.38 14.02
CA HIS A 131 5.52 -7.28 13.47
C HIS A 131 4.08 -7.71 13.20
N SER A 132 3.85 -8.98 12.84
CA SER A 132 2.50 -9.52 12.68
C SER A 132 1.72 -9.57 13.99
N GLU A 133 2.37 -9.90 15.10
CA GLU A 133 1.74 -9.85 16.43
C GLU A 133 1.38 -8.42 16.83
N LEU A 134 2.30 -7.47 16.63
CA LEU A 134 2.04 -6.07 16.89
C LEU A 134 0.94 -5.51 16.00
N ASN A 135 0.88 -5.92 14.75
CA ASN A 135 -0.16 -5.48 13.81
C ASN A 135 -1.58 -5.87 14.26
N LYS A 136 -1.73 -6.99 14.97
CA LYS A 136 -3.03 -7.41 15.53
C LYS A 136 -3.53 -6.49 16.65
N ILE A 137 -2.61 -5.83 17.35
CA ILE A 137 -2.90 -4.92 18.46
C ILE A 137 -3.11 -3.49 17.96
N MET A 138 -2.69 -3.18 16.72
CA MET A 138 -2.88 -1.86 16.14
C MET A 138 -4.37 -1.55 15.97
N ILE A 139 -4.79 -0.43 16.52
CA ILE A 139 -6.14 0.09 16.34
C ILE A 139 -6.29 0.52 14.87
N PRO A 140 -7.27 -0.02 14.13
CA PRO A 140 -7.50 0.42 12.76
C PRO A 140 -7.80 1.92 12.76
N ARG A 141 -7.12 2.69 11.93
CA ARG A 141 -7.48 4.08 11.70
C ARG A 141 -8.88 4.10 11.13
N LYS A 142 -9.83 4.64 11.89
CA LYS A 142 -11.12 5.02 11.34
C LYS A 142 -10.82 6.16 10.35
N GLU A 143 -11.06 5.92 9.08
CA GLU A 143 -11.12 7.01 8.12
C GLU A 143 -12.27 7.91 8.57
N GLU A 144 -11.94 9.14 8.94
CA GLU A 144 -12.95 10.13 9.23
C GLU A 144 -13.78 10.33 7.96
N ASP A 145 -15.07 10.13 8.05
CA ASP A 145 -15.98 10.40 6.93
C ASP A 145 -16.01 11.93 6.68
N LYS A 146 -15.11 12.38 5.82
CA LYS A 146 -14.98 13.80 5.44
C LYS A 146 -16.01 14.23 4.40
N SER A 147 -16.85 13.34 3.93
CA SER A 147 -17.88 13.63 2.93
C SER A 147 -18.91 14.68 3.39
N LYS A 148 -19.01 14.88 4.71
CA LYS A 148 -19.89 15.87 5.35
C LYS A 148 -19.16 17.14 5.77
N LEU A 149 -17.86 17.26 5.51
CA LEU A 149 -17.04 18.41 5.86
C LEU A 149 -16.60 19.10 4.58
N LEU A 150 -16.86 20.40 4.49
CA LEU A 150 -16.19 21.23 3.50
C LEU A 150 -14.87 21.70 4.11
N LEU A 151 -13.76 21.29 3.49
CA LEU A 151 -12.42 21.71 3.88
C LEU A 151 -11.88 22.68 2.86
N ALA A 152 -11.07 23.65 3.32
CA ALA A 152 -10.34 24.53 2.42
C ALA A 152 -9.40 23.69 1.52
N PRO A 153 -9.46 23.84 0.19
CA PRO A 153 -8.62 23.06 -0.73
C PRO A 153 -7.14 23.45 -0.67
N MET A 154 -6.86 24.66 -0.15
CA MET A 154 -5.52 25.21 -0.04
C MET A 154 -5.39 26.09 1.20
N PRO A 155 -4.18 26.28 1.77
CA PRO A 155 -3.95 27.24 2.84
C PRO A 155 -4.14 28.67 2.31
N GLY A 156 -4.90 29.50 3.02
CA GLY A 156 -5.22 30.86 2.65
C GLY A 156 -5.99 31.59 3.72
N LEU A 157 -6.26 32.87 3.49
CA LEU A 157 -7.09 33.72 4.33
C LEU A 157 -8.55 33.58 3.93
N LEU A 158 -9.44 33.32 4.87
CA LEU A 158 -10.88 33.40 4.62
C LEU A 158 -11.28 34.88 4.54
N VAL A 159 -11.63 35.34 3.33
CA VAL A 159 -11.99 36.75 3.07
C VAL A 159 -13.45 36.99 3.45
N SER A 160 -14.34 36.09 3.06
CA SER A 160 -15.75 36.20 3.42
C SER A 160 -16.47 34.86 3.44
N LEU A 161 -17.49 34.76 4.26
CA LEU A 161 -18.36 33.65 4.42
C LEU A 161 -19.76 34.01 3.91
N LEU A 162 -20.21 33.40 2.83
CA LEU A 162 -21.44 33.76 2.13
C LEU A 162 -22.68 33.02 2.62
N VAL A 163 -22.50 32.13 3.63
CA VAL A 163 -23.55 31.22 4.12
C VAL A 163 -23.72 31.33 5.63
N LYS A 164 -24.89 30.91 6.13
CA LYS A 164 -25.23 30.87 7.56
C LYS A 164 -25.60 29.46 7.99
N GLU A 165 -25.43 29.17 9.29
CA GLU A 165 -25.91 27.92 9.88
C GLU A 165 -27.42 27.77 9.68
N GLY A 166 -27.87 26.57 9.32
CA GLY A 166 -29.26 26.24 9.01
C GLY A 166 -29.71 26.59 7.57
N GLN A 167 -28.88 27.24 6.77
CA GLN A 167 -29.20 27.58 5.39
C GLN A 167 -29.17 26.35 4.49
N VAL A 168 -30.16 26.25 3.58
CA VAL A 168 -30.18 25.26 2.50
C VAL A 168 -29.47 25.88 1.30
N ILE A 169 -28.55 25.17 0.74
CA ILE A 169 -27.68 25.58 -0.35
C ILE A 169 -27.92 24.67 -1.54
N ASP A 170 -28.04 25.22 -2.71
CA ASP A 170 -28.14 24.46 -3.96
C ASP A 170 -26.73 24.14 -4.55
N GLU A 171 -26.71 23.23 -5.50
CA GLU A 171 -25.48 22.87 -6.24
C GLU A 171 -24.88 24.09 -6.95
N ASN A 172 -23.53 24.24 -6.93
CA ASN A 172 -22.78 25.37 -7.50
C ASN A 172 -22.99 26.72 -6.81
N GLU A 173 -23.74 26.81 -5.72
CA GLU A 173 -23.88 28.04 -4.96
C GLU A 173 -22.59 28.38 -4.20
N PRO A 174 -22.15 29.67 -4.19
CA PRO A 174 -20.93 30.06 -3.51
C PRO A 174 -21.09 29.99 -1.99
N LEU A 175 -20.11 29.42 -1.31
CA LEU A 175 -20.10 29.18 0.15
C LEU A 175 -19.13 30.12 0.88
N ALA A 176 -17.94 30.29 0.34
CA ALA A 176 -16.88 31.09 0.94
C ALA A 176 -15.90 31.61 -0.12
N ILE A 177 -15.21 32.69 0.19
CA ILE A 177 -14.11 33.24 -0.60
C ILE A 177 -12.82 33.12 0.20
N ILE A 178 -11.83 32.44 -0.39
CA ILE A 178 -10.50 32.27 0.20
C ILE A 178 -9.47 32.98 -0.66
N GLU A 179 -8.67 33.84 -0.06
CA GLU A 179 -7.49 34.41 -0.70
C GLU A 179 -6.27 33.51 -0.45
N ALA A 180 -5.68 33.02 -1.52
CA ALA A 180 -4.45 32.26 -1.49
C ALA A 180 -3.52 32.73 -2.62
N MET A 181 -2.26 32.99 -2.33
CA MET A 181 -1.26 33.44 -3.31
C MET A 181 -1.68 34.72 -4.06
N LYS A 182 -2.36 35.68 -3.39
CA LYS A 182 -2.90 36.92 -3.96
C LYS A 182 -4.00 36.72 -5.01
N MET A 183 -4.67 35.56 -4.96
CA MET A 183 -5.82 35.24 -5.81
C MET A 183 -7.02 34.89 -4.94
N GLU A 184 -8.19 35.40 -5.29
CA GLU A 184 -9.44 35.03 -4.66
C GLU A 184 -10.01 33.76 -5.30
N ASN A 185 -10.29 32.76 -4.48
CA ASN A 185 -10.90 31.50 -4.90
C ASN A 185 -12.27 31.35 -4.24
N ILE A 186 -13.30 31.20 -5.06
CA ILE A 186 -14.67 30.98 -4.59
C ILE A 186 -14.89 29.49 -4.42
N ILE A 187 -15.18 29.08 -3.19
CA ILE A 187 -15.58 27.71 -2.88
C ILE A 187 -17.08 27.59 -3.09
N LYS A 188 -17.48 26.61 -3.91
CA LYS A 188 -18.88 26.33 -4.24
C LYS A 188 -19.33 24.98 -3.69
N SER A 189 -20.63 24.83 -3.51
CA SER A 189 -21.22 23.55 -3.13
C SER A 189 -21.20 22.56 -4.29
N GLU A 190 -20.78 21.30 -4.04
CA GLU A 190 -20.82 20.20 -5.02
C GLU A 190 -22.20 19.53 -5.12
N LYS A 191 -23.06 19.78 -4.17
CA LYS A 191 -24.40 19.17 -4.09
C LYS A 191 -25.34 20.01 -3.23
N LYS A 192 -26.63 19.76 -3.36
CA LYS A 192 -27.63 20.39 -2.48
C LYS A 192 -27.46 19.90 -1.05
N VAL A 193 -27.20 20.81 -0.11
CA VAL A 193 -26.92 20.53 1.30
C VAL A 193 -27.53 21.57 2.23
N THR A 194 -27.69 21.19 3.50
CA THR A 194 -28.01 22.11 4.59
C THR A 194 -26.79 22.33 5.46
N ILE A 195 -26.42 23.57 5.69
CA ILE A 195 -25.27 23.93 6.55
C ILE A 195 -25.63 23.65 8.00
N LYS A 196 -24.96 22.69 8.61
CA LYS A 196 -25.20 22.31 10.00
C LYS A 196 -24.44 23.18 10.99
N LYS A 197 -23.16 23.45 10.69
CA LYS A 197 -22.27 24.20 11.58
C LYS A 197 -21.13 24.83 10.79
N ILE A 198 -20.74 26.02 11.20
CA ILE A 198 -19.58 26.74 10.69
C ILE A 198 -18.48 26.71 11.76
N ASN A 199 -17.31 26.14 11.41
CA ASN A 199 -16.21 25.98 12.34
C ASN A 199 -15.06 26.98 12.13
N CYS A 200 -15.23 27.93 11.20
CA CYS A 200 -14.24 28.99 10.89
C CYS A 200 -14.85 30.36 11.19
N LYS A 201 -13.95 31.37 11.30
CA LYS A 201 -14.31 32.79 11.40
C LYS A 201 -13.52 33.54 10.37
N GLU A 202 -14.09 34.66 9.88
CA GLU A 202 -13.41 35.63 9.03
C GLU A 202 -12.23 36.26 9.73
#